data_4b46a09d70bff7b54d1df667f77f3519
#
_entry.id   4b46a09d70bff7b54d1df667f77f3519
#
_cell.length_a   1.000
_cell.length_b   1.000
_cell.length_c   1.000
_cell.angle_alpha   90.00
_cell.angle_beta   90.00
_cell.angle_gamma   90.00
#
_symmetry.space_group_name_H-M   'P 1'
#
loop_
_entity.id
_entity.type
_entity.pdbx_description
1 polymer ?
#
loop_
_entity_poly.entity_id
_entity_poly.type
_entity_poly.pdbx_seq_one_letter_code
_entity_poly.pdbx_strand_id
1 'polypeptide(L)'
;MRQNCHFTAVWEFHVRGEKRRAFEKVYGPVGDWARLFRLDEGYLGTEVVRDHRTRGRYLTFDFWISRQAYQRFKKQHVAAYKSLDKKCNLLTESENLIGEFSRAVLPMPIRTNVKPQVKSSSSGHVRPATRAEVPAIIALEQSAASAAHWSEESYRHIFDYGGPPRIALVRQESDGRLAGFVIARVTGGDCELENIVVPDSAQRQGIGSALLQALRVAAREQGVTRILLEVRESNAAARALYEKCGFKVTARRTFYYANPIEDALIYTLQKL
;
A
#
# COMPACT_ATOMS: atom_id res chain seq x y z
N MET A 1 -0.92 -16.91 -14.92
CA MET A 1 -1.61 -16.72 -13.64
C MET A 1 -0.65 -17.04 -12.51
N ARG A 2 0.01 -16.06 -11.92
CA ARG A 2 0.75 -16.23 -10.66
C ARG A 2 0.10 -15.30 -9.65
N GLN A 3 -0.78 -15.86 -8.84
CA GLN A 3 -1.35 -15.21 -7.66
C GLN A 3 -0.20 -14.90 -6.70
N ASN A 4 -0.04 -13.63 -6.31
CA ASN A 4 0.82 -13.24 -5.21
C ASN A 4 0.19 -13.74 -3.91
N CYS A 5 0.37 -15.03 -3.60
CA CYS A 5 0.02 -15.56 -2.30
C CYS A 5 1.02 -15.02 -1.28
N HIS A 6 0.63 -14.02 -0.52
CA HIS A 6 1.37 -13.61 0.66
C HIS A 6 1.27 -14.71 1.72
N PHE A 7 2.40 -15.11 2.25
CA PHE A 7 2.50 -16.07 3.34
C PHE A 7 2.88 -15.31 4.62
N THR A 8 2.31 -15.70 5.74
CA THR A 8 2.56 -15.07 7.03
C THR A 8 2.81 -16.14 8.09
N ALA A 9 3.95 -16.06 8.77
CA ALA A 9 4.19 -16.81 9.99
C ALA A 9 3.79 -15.94 11.19
N VAL A 10 2.96 -16.47 12.07
CA VAL A 10 2.46 -15.76 13.26
C VAL A 10 2.97 -16.45 14.49
N TRP A 11 3.67 -15.69 15.34
CA TRP A 11 4.22 -16.16 16.60
C TRP A 11 3.61 -15.42 17.78
N GLU A 12 3.42 -16.12 18.87
CA GLU A 12 3.01 -15.58 20.15
C GLU A 12 4.19 -15.64 21.13
N PHE A 13 4.35 -14.56 21.88
CA PHE A 13 5.40 -14.43 22.89
C PHE A 13 4.81 -13.96 24.21
N HIS A 14 5.26 -14.56 25.31
CA HIS A 14 5.11 -14.01 26.64
C HIS A 14 6.44 -13.39 27.08
N VAL A 15 6.47 -12.06 27.19
CA VAL A 15 7.68 -11.27 27.37
C VAL A 15 7.84 -10.88 28.83
N ARG A 16 9.02 -11.13 29.41
CA ARG A 16 9.36 -10.72 30.76
C ARG A 16 9.17 -9.22 30.97
N GLY A 17 8.58 -8.84 32.09
CA GLY A 17 8.10 -7.48 32.31
C GLY A 17 9.15 -6.40 32.07
N GLU A 18 10.37 -6.61 32.55
CA GLU A 18 11.50 -5.70 32.42
C GLU A 18 12.18 -5.74 31.03
N LYS A 19 11.88 -6.76 30.23
CA LYS A 19 12.49 -6.98 28.90
C LYS A 19 11.66 -6.43 27.72
N ARG A 20 10.48 -5.87 27.96
CA ARG A 20 9.57 -5.44 26.90
C ARG A 20 10.19 -4.48 25.88
N ARG A 21 10.90 -3.44 26.34
CA ARG A 21 11.56 -2.50 25.43
C ARG A 21 12.64 -3.18 24.59
N ALA A 22 13.39 -4.12 25.17
CA ALA A 22 14.40 -4.88 24.46
C ALA A 22 13.76 -5.82 23.44
N PHE A 23 12.63 -6.48 23.80
CA PHE A 23 11.86 -7.32 22.90
C PHE A 23 11.34 -6.50 21.71
N GLU A 24 10.64 -5.40 21.94
CA GLU A 24 10.09 -4.53 20.88
C GLU A 24 11.18 -4.02 19.92
N LYS A 25 12.38 -3.73 20.44
CA LYS A 25 13.54 -3.34 19.62
C LYS A 25 14.05 -4.48 18.75
N VAL A 26 14.13 -5.70 19.26
CA VAL A 26 14.71 -6.87 18.57
C VAL A 26 13.73 -7.48 17.58
N TYR A 27 12.45 -7.57 17.93
CA TYR A 27 11.40 -8.19 17.13
C TYR A 27 10.65 -7.17 16.26
N GLY A 28 10.89 -5.87 16.43
CA GLY A 28 10.23 -4.83 15.65
C GLY A 28 10.64 -4.81 14.16
N PRO A 29 9.97 -3.98 13.34
CA PRO A 29 10.13 -3.98 11.88
C PRO A 29 11.53 -3.59 11.40
N VAL A 30 12.36 -2.99 12.25
CA VAL A 30 13.77 -2.67 11.99
C VAL A 30 14.73 -3.41 12.94
N GLY A 31 14.22 -4.35 13.70
CA GLY A 31 14.95 -5.13 14.69
C GLY A 31 15.86 -6.20 14.09
N ASP A 32 16.51 -6.97 14.97
CA ASP A 32 17.52 -7.94 14.53
C ASP A 32 16.91 -9.08 13.71
N TRP A 33 15.69 -9.53 14.04
CA TRP A 33 14.95 -10.50 13.23
C TRP A 33 14.61 -9.97 11.85
N ALA A 34 14.07 -8.77 11.74
CA ALA A 34 13.75 -8.16 10.47
C ALA A 34 15.01 -7.94 9.61
N ARG A 35 16.16 -7.59 10.22
CA ARG A 35 17.45 -7.48 9.49
C ARG A 35 17.91 -8.82 8.95
N LEU A 36 17.79 -9.88 9.75
CA LEU A 36 18.13 -11.22 9.31
C LEU A 36 17.24 -11.70 8.16
N PHE A 37 15.93 -11.49 8.27
CA PHE A 37 14.97 -11.89 7.23
C PHE A 37 15.18 -11.15 5.90
N ARG A 38 15.64 -9.90 5.93
CA ARG A 38 15.96 -9.10 4.72
C ARG A 38 17.10 -9.67 3.87
N LEU A 39 17.82 -10.69 4.33
CA LEU A 39 18.77 -11.40 3.50
C LEU A 39 18.10 -12.21 2.39
N ASP A 40 16.82 -12.46 2.45
CA ASP A 40 16.03 -13.11 1.39
C ASP A 40 15.08 -12.11 0.74
N GLU A 41 15.11 -12.01 -0.58
CA GLU A 41 14.27 -11.11 -1.38
C GLU A 41 12.76 -11.40 -1.22
N GLY A 42 12.41 -12.56 -0.72
CA GLY A 42 11.03 -12.96 -0.47
C GLY A 42 10.47 -12.46 0.85
N TYR A 43 11.28 -11.84 1.72
CA TYR A 43 10.78 -11.23 2.95
C TYR A 43 10.14 -9.88 2.66
N LEU A 44 8.97 -9.65 3.23
CA LEU A 44 8.17 -8.46 2.98
C LEU A 44 8.13 -7.51 4.18
N GLY A 45 8.26 -8.03 5.40
CA GLY A 45 8.25 -7.21 6.61
C GLY A 45 7.80 -7.99 7.84
N THR A 46 7.93 -7.34 9.01
CA THR A 46 7.46 -7.86 10.29
C THR A 46 6.61 -6.81 11.00
N GLU A 47 5.50 -7.23 11.58
CA GLU A 47 4.70 -6.44 12.51
C GLU A 47 4.76 -7.06 13.90
N VAL A 48 4.77 -6.21 14.93
CA VAL A 48 4.67 -6.61 16.34
C VAL A 48 3.47 -5.92 16.96
N VAL A 49 2.55 -6.69 17.51
CA VAL A 49 1.38 -6.17 18.20
C VAL A 49 1.39 -6.61 19.65
N ARG A 50 0.93 -5.74 20.54
CA ARG A 50 0.83 -5.98 21.97
C ARG A 50 -0.62 -6.24 22.36
N ASP A 51 -0.86 -7.29 23.12
CA ASP A 51 -2.18 -7.54 23.69
C ASP A 51 -2.49 -6.52 24.80
N HIS A 52 -3.64 -5.86 24.69
CA HIS A 52 -4.11 -4.89 25.68
C HIS A 52 -4.73 -5.57 26.93
N ARG A 53 -5.20 -6.81 26.78
CA ARG A 53 -5.86 -7.56 27.87
C ARG A 53 -4.87 -8.38 28.69
N THR A 54 -3.86 -8.92 28.03
CA THR A 54 -2.87 -9.80 28.67
C THR A 54 -1.50 -9.13 28.71
N ARG A 55 -1.11 -8.66 29.88
CA ARG A 55 0.16 -7.94 30.05
C ARG A 55 1.35 -8.85 29.73
N GLY A 56 2.23 -8.40 28.82
CA GLY A 56 3.42 -9.15 28.40
C GLY A 56 3.18 -10.08 27.21
N ARG A 57 1.95 -10.24 26.73
CA ARG A 57 1.64 -11.01 25.54
C ARG A 57 1.83 -10.14 24.29
N TYR A 58 2.57 -10.69 23.31
CA TYR A 58 2.83 -10.08 22.02
C TYR A 58 2.57 -11.09 20.91
N LEU A 59 2.17 -10.59 19.75
CA LEU A 59 2.19 -11.37 18.52
C LEU A 59 3.15 -10.70 17.52
N THR A 60 3.89 -11.52 16.77
CA THR A 60 4.62 -11.07 15.59
C THR A 60 4.02 -11.68 14.34
N PHE A 61 4.02 -10.90 13.26
CA PHE A 61 3.57 -11.31 11.95
C PHE A 61 4.73 -11.12 10.97
N ASP A 62 5.29 -12.22 10.49
CA ASP A 62 6.39 -12.18 9.53
C ASP A 62 5.82 -12.47 8.13
N PHE A 63 5.85 -11.45 7.26
CA PHE A 63 5.25 -11.49 5.93
C PHE A 63 6.27 -11.89 4.86
N TRP A 64 5.86 -12.79 3.99
CA TRP A 64 6.68 -13.34 2.90
C TRP A 64 5.89 -13.43 1.60
N ILE A 65 6.58 -13.32 0.45
CA ILE A 65 5.95 -13.47 -0.86
C ILE A 65 5.34 -14.87 -1.06
N SER A 66 5.90 -15.89 -0.40
CA SER A 66 5.41 -17.27 -0.46
C SER A 66 5.95 -18.11 0.68
N ARG A 67 5.29 -19.25 0.96
CA ARG A 67 5.80 -20.26 1.89
C ARG A 67 7.15 -20.82 1.46
N GLN A 68 7.37 -20.96 0.15
CA GLN A 68 8.64 -21.43 -0.40
C GLN A 68 9.79 -20.47 -0.08
N ALA A 69 9.58 -19.15 -0.18
CA ALA A 69 10.59 -18.15 0.18
C ALA A 69 10.97 -18.25 1.68
N TYR A 70 9.97 -18.33 2.56
CA TYR A 70 10.20 -18.54 3.99
C TYR A 70 10.99 -19.81 4.29
N GLN A 71 10.63 -20.94 3.67
CA GLN A 71 11.33 -22.21 3.85
C GLN A 71 12.74 -22.17 3.28
N ARG A 72 12.95 -21.55 2.11
CA ARG A 72 14.27 -21.34 1.52
C ARG A 72 15.16 -20.54 2.46
N PHE A 73 14.66 -19.41 2.97
CA PHE A 73 15.37 -18.60 3.95
C PHE A 73 15.80 -19.42 5.18
N LYS A 74 14.87 -20.16 5.80
CA LYS A 74 15.18 -21.00 6.97
C LYS A 74 16.26 -22.04 6.69
N LYS A 75 16.29 -22.61 5.49
CA LYS A 75 17.31 -23.58 5.08
C LYS A 75 18.67 -22.92 4.83
N GLN A 76 18.70 -21.77 4.22
CA GLN A 76 19.94 -21.07 3.87
C GLN A 76 20.61 -20.40 5.08
N HIS A 77 19.86 -19.94 6.06
CA HIS A 77 20.33 -19.15 7.18
C HIS A 77 20.22 -19.85 8.55
N VAL A 78 20.26 -21.18 8.58
CA VAL A 78 20.06 -21.99 9.82
C VAL A 78 20.97 -21.54 10.95
N ALA A 79 22.25 -21.31 10.70
CA ALA A 79 23.21 -20.94 11.74
C ALA A 79 22.93 -19.55 12.33
N ALA A 80 22.64 -18.56 11.47
CA ALA A 80 22.32 -17.20 11.89
C ALA A 80 20.98 -17.16 12.64
N TYR A 81 19.99 -17.90 12.16
CA TYR A 81 18.69 -18.05 12.79
C TYR A 81 18.83 -18.59 14.23
N LYS A 82 19.50 -19.74 14.40
CA LYS A 82 19.74 -20.37 15.71
C LYS A 82 20.55 -19.46 16.65
N SER A 83 21.53 -18.74 16.13
CA SER A 83 22.33 -17.81 16.93
C SER A 83 21.50 -16.65 17.47
N LEU A 84 20.63 -16.08 16.63
CA LEU A 84 19.74 -14.98 17.02
C LEU A 84 18.68 -15.49 18.00
N ASP A 85 18.05 -16.61 17.71
CA ASP A 85 17.07 -17.28 18.53
C ASP A 85 17.59 -17.51 19.98
N LYS A 86 18.78 -18.08 20.11
CA LYS A 86 19.44 -18.29 21.42
C LYS A 86 19.65 -16.99 22.20
N LYS A 87 19.95 -15.87 21.54
CA LYS A 87 20.09 -14.56 22.19
C LYS A 87 18.72 -14.02 22.64
N CYS A 88 17.68 -14.29 21.88
CA CYS A 88 16.34 -13.78 22.13
C CYS A 88 15.58 -14.54 23.21
N ASN A 89 15.92 -15.80 23.49
CA ASN A 89 15.30 -16.63 24.53
C ASN A 89 15.38 -16.02 25.96
N LEU A 90 16.32 -15.11 26.18
CA LEU A 90 16.41 -14.38 27.44
C LEU A 90 15.36 -13.28 27.61
N LEU A 91 14.67 -12.89 26.53
CA LEU A 91 13.68 -11.83 26.50
C LEU A 91 12.27 -12.35 26.81
N THR A 92 12.02 -13.62 26.57
CA THR A 92 10.71 -14.24 26.64
C THR A 92 10.62 -15.30 27.74
N GLU A 93 9.43 -15.54 28.25
CA GLU A 93 9.08 -16.64 29.14
C GLU A 93 8.65 -17.86 28.31
N SER A 94 7.94 -17.58 27.20
CA SER A 94 7.52 -18.60 26.25
C SER A 94 7.38 -17.98 24.86
N GLU A 95 7.55 -18.83 23.85
CA GLU A 95 7.25 -18.53 22.46
C GLU A 95 6.49 -19.72 21.85
N ASN A 96 5.53 -19.41 20.99
CA ASN A 96 4.69 -20.40 20.35
C ASN A 96 4.35 -19.97 18.91
N LEU A 97 4.55 -20.88 17.95
CA LEU A 97 4.06 -20.67 16.59
C LEU A 97 2.54 -20.85 16.58
N ILE A 98 1.80 -19.75 16.44
CA ILE A 98 0.34 -19.78 16.27
C ILE A 98 -0.02 -20.48 14.97
N GLY A 99 0.72 -20.20 13.91
CA GLY A 99 0.50 -20.86 12.61
C GLY A 99 1.20 -20.19 11.44
N GLU A 100 1.11 -20.88 10.33
CA GLU A 100 1.54 -20.45 9.02
C GLU A 100 0.30 -20.21 8.15
N PHE A 101 0.08 -18.99 7.70
CA PHE A 101 -1.12 -18.57 7.00
C PHE A 101 -0.79 -18.13 5.57
N SER A 102 -1.60 -18.54 4.63
CA SER A 102 -1.60 -17.97 3.28
C SER A 102 -2.83 -17.10 3.12
N ARG A 103 -2.68 -15.95 2.47
CA ARG A 103 -3.83 -15.11 2.14
C ARG A 103 -4.79 -15.91 1.27
N ALA A 104 -5.98 -16.20 1.76
CA ALA A 104 -7.03 -16.76 0.95
C ALA A 104 -7.45 -15.71 -0.08
N VAL A 105 -7.05 -15.90 -1.33
CA VAL A 105 -7.65 -15.17 -2.44
C VAL A 105 -9.02 -15.84 -2.64
N LEU A 106 -10.04 -15.29 -2.02
CA LEU A 106 -11.41 -15.65 -2.40
C LEU A 106 -11.56 -15.30 -3.87
N PRO A 107 -11.92 -16.26 -4.75
CA PRO A 107 -12.27 -15.90 -6.11
C PRO A 107 -13.45 -14.94 -5.99
N MET A 108 -13.25 -13.70 -6.46
CA MET A 108 -14.34 -12.76 -6.60
C MET A 108 -15.46 -13.47 -7.37
N PRO A 109 -16.70 -13.48 -6.87
CA PRO A 109 -17.80 -14.02 -7.66
C PRO A 109 -17.86 -13.18 -8.94
N ILE A 110 -17.62 -13.84 -10.07
CA ILE A 110 -17.84 -13.25 -11.40
C ILE A 110 -19.34 -13.02 -11.48
N ARG A 111 -19.81 -11.83 -11.12
CA ARG A 111 -21.14 -11.40 -11.49
C ARG A 111 -21.15 -11.15 -13.00
N THR A 112 -21.37 -12.21 -13.75
CA THR A 112 -21.85 -12.11 -15.11
C THR A 112 -23.24 -11.52 -15.05
N ASN A 113 -23.37 -10.25 -15.37
CA ASN A 113 -24.49 -9.55 -16.00
C ASN A 113 -24.51 -8.07 -15.58
N VAL A 114 -23.55 -7.31 -16.07
CA VAL A 114 -23.80 -5.93 -16.48
C VAL A 114 -23.14 -5.77 -17.84
N LYS A 115 -23.96 -5.67 -18.88
CA LYS A 115 -23.50 -5.24 -20.19
C LYS A 115 -22.91 -3.84 -20.04
N PRO A 116 -21.61 -3.62 -20.28
CA PRO A 116 -21.10 -2.27 -20.38
C PRO A 116 -21.43 -1.75 -21.78
N GLN A 117 -22.46 -0.93 -21.89
CA GLN A 117 -22.53 -0.01 -22.99
C GLN A 117 -21.66 1.20 -22.66
N VAL A 118 -20.38 1.09 -22.93
CA VAL A 118 -19.51 2.24 -23.13
C VAL A 118 -18.63 1.93 -24.33
N LYS A 119 -18.89 2.62 -25.42
CA LYS A 119 -17.95 2.72 -26.53
C LYS A 119 -16.66 3.30 -26.00
N SER A 120 -15.63 2.50 -25.80
CA SER A 120 -14.27 2.97 -25.55
C SER A 120 -13.30 2.18 -26.43
N SER A 121 -12.70 2.91 -27.34
CA SER A 121 -11.59 2.50 -28.18
C SER A 121 -10.25 2.59 -27.42
N SER A 122 -10.10 1.90 -26.29
CA SER A 122 -8.79 1.68 -25.67
C SER A 122 -8.81 0.39 -24.86
N SER A 123 -7.99 -0.58 -25.25
CA SER A 123 -7.96 -1.95 -24.73
C SER A 123 -7.19 -2.12 -23.40
N GLY A 124 -6.91 -1.04 -22.68
CA GLY A 124 -6.17 -1.11 -21.40
C GLY A 124 -7.07 -1.34 -20.17
N HIS A 125 -6.47 -1.75 -19.04
CA HIS A 125 -7.16 -2.00 -17.78
C HIS A 125 -6.44 -1.39 -16.57
N VAL A 126 -7.18 -1.14 -15.48
CA VAL A 126 -6.61 -0.68 -14.20
C VAL A 126 -6.39 -1.89 -13.30
N ARG A 127 -5.22 -1.95 -12.66
CA ARG A 127 -4.84 -3.02 -11.75
C ARG A 127 -3.95 -2.49 -10.61
N PRO A 128 -3.75 -3.26 -9.52
CA PRO A 128 -2.76 -2.91 -8.51
C PRO A 128 -1.37 -2.74 -9.10
N ALA A 129 -0.66 -1.69 -8.63
CA ALA A 129 0.73 -1.47 -8.92
C ALA A 129 1.62 -2.45 -8.17
N THR A 130 2.80 -2.72 -8.71
CA THR A 130 3.82 -3.58 -8.09
C THR A 130 5.08 -2.76 -7.77
N ARG A 131 5.89 -3.23 -6.81
CA ARG A 131 7.17 -2.59 -6.47
C ARG A 131 8.12 -2.50 -7.68
N ALA A 132 8.08 -3.48 -8.57
CA ALA A 132 8.91 -3.51 -9.78
C ALA A 132 8.56 -2.38 -10.76
N GLU A 133 7.39 -1.76 -10.64
CA GLU A 133 6.91 -0.69 -11.52
C GLU A 133 7.27 0.72 -11.01
N VAL A 134 7.90 0.85 -9.85
CA VAL A 134 8.33 2.15 -9.30
C VAL A 134 9.13 2.97 -10.32
N PRO A 135 10.10 2.46 -11.07
CA PRO A 135 10.80 3.24 -12.09
C PRO A 135 9.86 3.78 -13.18
N ALA A 136 8.90 2.97 -13.63
CA ALA A 136 7.94 3.39 -14.65
C ALA A 136 6.93 4.42 -14.12
N ILE A 137 6.51 4.32 -12.85
CA ILE A 137 5.66 5.29 -12.17
C ILE A 137 6.38 6.64 -12.05
N ILE A 138 7.65 6.64 -11.66
CA ILE A 138 8.48 7.86 -11.58
C ILE A 138 8.62 8.50 -12.97
N ALA A 139 8.87 7.72 -14.02
CA ALA A 139 8.96 8.22 -15.38
C ALA A 139 7.64 8.87 -15.85
N LEU A 140 6.50 8.28 -15.51
CA LEU A 140 5.18 8.87 -15.76
C LEU A 140 5.01 10.21 -15.04
N GLU A 141 5.37 10.27 -13.75
CA GLU A 141 5.27 11.52 -13.00
C GLU A 141 6.13 12.63 -13.59
N GLN A 142 7.38 12.31 -13.93
CA GLN A 142 8.30 13.28 -14.56
C GLN A 142 7.81 13.82 -15.90
N SER A 143 6.96 13.06 -16.61
CA SER A 143 6.35 13.47 -17.88
C SER A 143 5.11 14.37 -17.72
N ALA A 144 4.62 14.58 -16.49
CA ALA A 144 3.42 15.35 -16.21
C ALA A 144 3.75 16.63 -15.44
N ALA A 145 3.63 17.79 -16.07
CA ALA A 145 4.01 19.07 -15.48
C ALA A 145 3.24 19.46 -14.21
N SER A 146 2.04 18.91 -14.01
CA SER A 146 1.17 19.19 -12.85
C SER A 146 1.26 18.14 -11.73
N ALA A 147 2.20 17.20 -11.83
CA ALA A 147 2.39 16.16 -10.82
C ALA A 147 3.01 16.70 -9.53
N ALA A 148 2.89 15.93 -8.45
CA ALA A 148 3.39 16.31 -7.12
C ALA A 148 4.92 16.26 -6.99
N HIS A 149 5.63 15.66 -7.96
CA HIS A 149 7.09 15.49 -8.02
C HIS A 149 7.68 14.89 -6.73
N TRP A 150 7.21 13.70 -6.40
CA TRP A 150 7.70 12.97 -5.25
C TRP A 150 9.14 12.47 -5.45
N SER A 151 9.90 12.33 -4.36
CA SER A 151 11.21 11.70 -4.40
C SER A 151 11.09 10.20 -4.71
N GLU A 152 12.14 9.62 -5.32
CA GLU A 152 12.21 8.18 -5.58
C GLU A 152 12.02 7.37 -4.28
N GLU A 153 12.55 7.84 -3.17
CA GLU A 153 12.40 7.24 -1.85
C GLU A 153 10.93 7.20 -1.42
N SER A 154 10.17 8.27 -1.65
CA SER A 154 8.73 8.34 -1.36
C SER A 154 7.95 7.27 -2.15
N TYR A 155 8.29 7.06 -3.43
CA TYR A 155 7.69 6.01 -4.25
C TYR A 155 8.04 4.60 -3.78
N ARG A 156 9.27 4.36 -3.33
CA ARG A 156 9.68 3.07 -2.77
C ARG A 156 8.91 2.76 -1.48
N HIS A 157 8.70 3.77 -0.63
CA HIS A 157 7.96 3.63 0.62
C HIS A 157 6.47 3.31 0.47
N ILE A 158 5.87 3.51 -0.72
CA ILE A 158 4.48 3.10 -0.98
C ILE A 158 4.28 1.60 -0.76
N PHE A 159 5.31 0.81 -1.06
CA PHE A 159 5.30 -0.64 -0.98
C PHE A 159 6.00 -1.18 0.27
N ASP A 160 6.41 -0.31 1.19
CA ASP A 160 7.06 -0.72 2.43
C ASP A 160 6.01 -1.06 3.50
N TYR A 161 6.34 -2.08 4.28
CA TYR A 161 5.53 -2.48 5.43
C TYR A 161 5.84 -1.60 6.64
N GLY A 162 4.79 -1.23 7.40
CA GLY A 162 4.93 -0.45 8.64
C GLY A 162 4.49 1.01 8.55
N GLY A 163 4.12 1.48 7.35
CA GLY A 163 3.41 2.74 7.15
C GLY A 163 1.88 2.53 7.10
N PRO A 164 1.10 3.62 7.04
CA PRO A 164 -0.33 3.51 6.80
C PRO A 164 -0.58 2.80 5.46
N PRO A 165 -1.60 1.91 5.40
CA PRO A 165 -1.90 1.17 4.18
C PRO A 165 -2.17 2.11 3.01
N ARG A 166 -1.61 1.78 1.85
CA ARG A 166 -1.82 2.54 0.60
C ARG A 166 -2.48 1.68 -0.45
N ILE A 167 -3.32 2.34 -1.25
CA ILE A 167 -3.87 1.80 -2.49
C ILE A 167 -3.06 2.43 -3.63
N ALA A 168 -2.30 1.62 -4.34
CA ALA A 168 -1.56 2.03 -5.53
C ALA A 168 -2.07 1.26 -6.74
N LEU A 169 -2.58 1.97 -7.74
CA LEU A 169 -3.15 1.39 -8.95
C LEU A 169 -2.49 2.01 -10.19
N VAL A 170 -2.32 1.21 -11.24
CA VAL A 170 -1.81 1.63 -12.53
C VAL A 170 -2.81 1.32 -13.65
N ARG A 171 -2.88 2.19 -14.66
CA ARG A 171 -3.52 1.89 -15.92
C ARG A 171 -2.50 1.29 -16.86
N GLN A 172 -2.69 0.05 -17.28
CA GLN A 172 -1.86 -0.64 -18.26
C GLN A 172 -2.59 -0.77 -19.58
N GLU A 173 -1.94 -0.38 -20.66
CA GLU A 173 -2.43 -0.54 -22.02
C GLU A 173 -2.15 -1.95 -22.54
N SER A 174 -2.76 -2.33 -23.68
CA SER A 174 -2.61 -3.66 -24.29
C SER A 174 -1.18 -4.02 -24.70
N ASP A 175 -0.36 -3.02 -24.97
CA ASP A 175 1.07 -3.18 -25.29
C ASP A 175 1.97 -3.29 -24.04
N GLY A 176 1.37 -3.30 -22.84
CA GLY A 176 2.07 -3.43 -21.57
C GLY A 176 2.56 -2.11 -20.97
N ARG A 177 2.51 -0.97 -21.70
CA ARG A 177 2.91 0.34 -21.18
C ARG A 177 1.93 0.82 -20.10
N LEU A 178 2.46 1.57 -19.14
CA LEU A 178 1.65 2.29 -18.17
C LEU A 178 1.21 3.64 -18.76
N ALA A 179 -0.08 3.95 -18.65
CA ALA A 179 -0.70 5.17 -19.16
C ALA A 179 -1.19 6.10 -18.03
N GLY A 180 -0.96 5.75 -16.79
CA GLY A 180 -1.30 6.56 -15.63
C GLY A 180 -1.30 5.74 -14.35
N PHE A 181 -1.33 6.43 -13.22
CA PHE A 181 -1.40 5.80 -11.90
C PHE A 181 -2.20 6.65 -10.90
N VAL A 182 -2.61 6.02 -9.81
CA VAL A 182 -3.18 6.68 -8.64
C VAL A 182 -2.64 6.03 -7.37
N ILE A 183 -2.31 6.87 -6.38
CA ILE A 183 -1.83 6.47 -5.05
C ILE A 183 -2.69 7.17 -4.01
N ALA A 184 -3.18 6.40 -3.05
CA ALA A 184 -3.97 6.90 -1.95
C ALA A 184 -3.60 6.20 -0.64
N ARG A 185 -3.67 6.91 0.47
CA ARG A 185 -3.40 6.45 1.82
C ARG A 185 -4.72 6.18 2.55
N VAL A 186 -4.82 5.04 3.23
CA VAL A 186 -5.99 4.69 4.05
C VAL A 186 -5.67 4.91 5.53
N THR A 187 -6.51 5.69 6.22
CA THR A 187 -6.32 5.99 7.64
C THR A 187 -7.67 6.18 8.32
N GLY A 188 -7.96 5.38 9.35
CA GLY A 188 -9.14 5.60 10.21
C GLY A 188 -10.49 5.56 9.51
N GLY A 189 -10.64 4.82 8.41
CA GLY A 189 -11.88 4.76 7.61
C GLY A 189 -11.98 5.82 6.52
N ASP A 190 -10.96 6.67 6.38
CA ASP A 190 -10.81 7.64 5.30
C ASP A 190 -9.73 7.20 4.32
N CYS A 191 -9.85 7.63 3.06
CA CYS A 191 -8.84 7.46 2.04
C CYS A 191 -8.41 8.83 1.52
N GLU A 192 -7.14 9.16 1.67
CA GLU A 192 -6.55 10.38 1.13
C GLU A 192 -5.86 10.07 -0.19
N LEU A 193 -6.37 10.61 -1.30
CA LEU A 193 -5.71 10.54 -2.59
C LEU A 193 -4.47 11.44 -2.55
N GLU A 194 -3.29 10.81 -2.52
CA GLU A 194 -2.00 11.50 -2.40
C GLU A 194 -1.45 11.93 -3.76
N ASN A 195 -1.64 11.10 -4.80
CA ASN A 195 -1.14 11.42 -6.15
C ASN A 195 -1.97 10.70 -7.23
N ILE A 196 -2.26 11.40 -8.33
CA ILE A 196 -2.85 10.84 -9.55
C ILE A 196 -2.19 11.49 -10.76
N VAL A 197 -1.67 10.65 -11.65
CA VAL A 197 -0.95 11.12 -12.83
C VAL A 197 -1.50 10.44 -14.08
N VAL A 198 -1.80 11.27 -15.08
CA VAL A 198 -2.06 10.86 -16.46
C VAL A 198 -1.23 11.80 -17.35
N PRO A 199 -0.25 11.29 -18.11
CA PRO A 199 0.58 12.10 -18.99
C PRO A 199 -0.26 12.94 -19.95
N ASP A 200 0.21 14.12 -20.33
CA ASP A 200 -0.55 15.06 -21.17
C ASP A 200 -0.99 14.42 -22.50
N SER A 201 -0.15 13.58 -23.09
CA SER A 201 -0.46 12.81 -24.31
C SER A 201 -1.59 11.78 -24.15
N ALA A 202 -1.90 11.36 -22.93
CA ALA A 202 -2.91 10.37 -22.60
C ALA A 202 -4.15 10.98 -21.90
N GLN A 203 -4.16 12.28 -21.69
CA GLN A 203 -5.30 12.96 -21.07
C GLN A 203 -6.54 12.96 -21.98
N ARG A 204 -7.72 13.23 -21.39
CA ARG A 204 -9.03 13.26 -22.05
C ARG A 204 -9.46 11.96 -22.75
N GLN A 205 -8.76 10.85 -22.49
CA GLN A 205 -9.11 9.50 -22.95
C GLN A 205 -9.86 8.68 -21.89
N GLY A 206 -10.30 9.31 -20.80
CA GLY A 206 -11.02 8.64 -19.70
C GLY A 206 -10.14 7.92 -18.67
N ILE A 207 -8.81 7.94 -18.83
CA ILE A 207 -7.86 7.22 -17.94
C ILE A 207 -7.97 7.69 -16.49
N GLY A 208 -7.98 9.00 -16.25
CA GLY A 208 -8.13 9.56 -14.91
C GLY A 208 -9.46 9.14 -14.23
N SER A 209 -10.56 9.14 -15.00
CA SER A 209 -11.85 8.67 -14.48
C SER A 209 -11.84 7.17 -14.17
N ALA A 210 -11.17 6.35 -14.99
CA ALA A 210 -11.03 4.92 -14.75
C ALA A 210 -10.19 4.63 -13.48
N LEU A 211 -9.09 5.38 -13.27
CA LEU A 211 -8.25 5.29 -12.08
C LEU A 211 -9.03 5.66 -10.80
N LEU A 212 -9.79 6.78 -10.83
CA LEU A 212 -10.62 7.20 -9.69
C LEU A 212 -11.75 6.20 -9.40
N GLN A 213 -12.38 5.63 -10.42
CA GLN A 213 -13.40 4.60 -10.24
C GLN A 213 -12.81 3.32 -9.62
N ALA A 214 -11.64 2.89 -10.08
CA ALA A 214 -10.95 1.73 -9.50
C ALA A 214 -10.50 2.00 -8.06
N LEU A 215 -10.00 3.22 -7.77
CA LEU A 215 -9.67 3.64 -6.41
C LEU A 215 -10.89 3.58 -5.49
N ARG A 216 -12.04 4.08 -5.95
CA ARG A 216 -13.30 4.03 -5.20
C ARG A 216 -13.71 2.60 -4.85
N VAL A 217 -13.60 1.66 -5.79
CA VAL A 217 -13.89 0.24 -5.55
C VAL A 217 -12.92 -0.34 -4.52
N ALA A 218 -11.62 -0.15 -4.71
CA ALA A 218 -10.59 -0.67 -3.80
C ALA A 218 -10.69 -0.08 -2.39
N ALA A 219 -11.01 1.21 -2.27
CA ALA A 219 -11.22 1.88 -0.99
C ALA A 219 -12.45 1.31 -0.25
N ARG A 220 -13.57 1.13 -0.96
CA ARG A 220 -14.78 0.54 -0.39
C ARG A 220 -14.55 -0.90 0.12
N GLU A 221 -13.76 -1.69 -0.60
CA GLU A 221 -13.38 -3.06 -0.19
C GLU A 221 -12.56 -3.08 1.12
N GLN A 222 -11.89 -1.97 1.44
CA GLN A 222 -11.16 -1.78 2.70
C GLN A 222 -11.99 -1.10 3.80
N GLY A 223 -13.31 -0.96 3.62
CA GLY A 223 -14.21 -0.35 4.61
C GLY A 223 -14.11 1.17 4.69
N VAL A 224 -13.50 1.81 3.69
CA VAL A 224 -13.43 3.28 3.60
C VAL A 224 -14.80 3.85 3.31
N THR A 225 -15.17 4.95 3.98
CA THR A 225 -16.46 5.61 3.82
C THR A 225 -16.40 6.89 3.00
N ARG A 226 -15.20 7.51 2.90
CA ARG A 226 -14.98 8.72 2.11
C ARG A 226 -13.56 8.78 1.53
N ILE A 227 -13.44 9.39 0.35
CA ILE A 227 -12.14 9.75 -0.24
C ILE A 227 -12.01 11.27 -0.22
N LEU A 228 -10.86 11.76 0.21
CA LEU A 228 -10.51 13.18 0.22
C LEU A 228 -9.21 13.43 -0.55
N LEU A 229 -9.05 14.64 -1.06
CA LEU A 229 -7.85 15.08 -1.76
C LEU A 229 -7.66 16.59 -1.63
N GLU A 230 -6.43 17.02 -1.84
CA GLU A 230 -6.07 18.42 -1.95
C GLU A 230 -5.61 18.72 -3.38
N VAL A 231 -6.02 19.84 -3.92
CA VAL A 231 -5.64 20.26 -5.27
C VAL A 231 -5.44 21.78 -5.33
N ARG A 232 -4.45 22.21 -6.10
CA ARG A 232 -4.25 23.65 -6.41
C ARG A 232 -5.51 24.26 -7.01
N GLU A 233 -5.89 25.43 -6.57
CA GLU A 233 -7.06 26.14 -7.14
C GLU A 233 -6.91 26.39 -8.62
N SER A 234 -5.68 26.66 -9.11
CA SER A 234 -5.37 26.86 -10.52
C SER A 234 -5.45 25.59 -11.38
N ASN A 235 -5.41 24.38 -10.76
CA ASN A 235 -5.44 23.13 -11.53
C ASN A 235 -6.86 22.81 -12.02
N ALA A 236 -7.34 23.58 -12.98
CA ALA A 236 -8.69 23.47 -13.54
C ALA A 236 -8.96 22.07 -14.14
N ALA A 237 -7.95 21.43 -14.75
CA ALA A 237 -8.08 20.12 -15.37
C ALA A 237 -8.35 19.02 -14.32
N ALA A 238 -7.60 19.00 -13.22
CA ALA A 238 -7.81 18.04 -12.13
C ALA A 238 -9.14 18.29 -11.43
N ARG A 239 -9.49 19.55 -11.16
CA ARG A 239 -10.77 19.93 -10.55
C ARG A 239 -11.96 19.43 -11.38
N ALA A 240 -11.95 19.67 -12.69
CA ALA A 240 -13.01 19.18 -13.59
C ALA A 240 -13.11 17.64 -13.59
N LEU A 241 -11.97 16.93 -13.50
CA LEU A 241 -11.96 15.48 -13.37
C LEU A 241 -12.62 15.03 -12.06
N TYR A 242 -12.26 15.64 -10.93
CA TYR A 242 -12.83 15.28 -9.61
C TYR A 242 -14.33 15.57 -9.55
N GLU A 243 -14.77 16.74 -10.01
CA GLU A 243 -16.18 17.11 -10.06
C GLU A 243 -17.00 16.14 -10.92
N LYS A 244 -16.48 15.78 -12.11
CA LYS A 244 -17.08 14.75 -12.98
C LYS A 244 -17.21 13.39 -12.30
N CYS A 245 -16.26 13.04 -11.42
CA CYS A 245 -16.27 11.78 -10.65
C CYS A 245 -17.08 11.87 -9.34
N GLY A 246 -17.78 12.98 -9.09
CA GLY A 246 -18.70 13.15 -7.98
C GLY A 246 -18.08 13.73 -6.72
N PHE A 247 -16.82 14.14 -6.76
CA PHE A 247 -16.20 14.86 -5.64
C PHE A 247 -16.77 16.27 -5.53
N LYS A 248 -16.85 16.79 -4.31
CA LYS A 248 -17.32 18.15 -4.01
C LYS A 248 -16.29 18.88 -3.19
N VAL A 249 -16.15 20.20 -3.41
CA VAL A 249 -15.33 21.06 -2.54
C VAL A 249 -15.98 21.12 -1.16
N THR A 250 -15.20 20.80 -0.14
CA THR A 250 -15.67 20.79 1.26
C THR A 250 -14.91 21.77 2.13
N ALA A 251 -13.70 22.16 1.73
CA ALA A 251 -12.90 23.14 2.45
C ALA A 251 -11.85 23.80 1.54
N ARG A 252 -11.19 24.83 2.07
CA ARG A 252 -10.10 25.56 1.46
C ARG A 252 -8.99 25.76 2.50
N ARG A 253 -7.73 25.60 2.07
CA ARG A 253 -6.55 26.00 2.87
C ARG A 253 -5.89 27.16 2.16
N THR A 254 -5.92 28.32 2.78
CA THR A 254 -5.31 29.54 2.23
C THR A 254 -3.79 29.47 2.31
N PHE A 255 -3.11 29.94 1.25
CA PHE A 255 -1.64 30.01 1.16
C PHE A 255 -0.94 28.66 1.39
N TYR A 256 -1.57 27.56 1.00
CA TYR A 256 -1.07 26.20 1.27
C TYR A 256 0.15 25.84 0.42
N TYR A 257 0.17 26.23 -0.83
CA TYR A 257 1.29 26.00 -1.74
C TYR A 257 2.22 27.21 -1.74
N ALA A 258 3.54 26.98 -1.77
CA ALA A 258 4.55 28.04 -1.69
C ALA A 258 5.01 28.56 -3.04
N ASN A 259 5.04 27.72 -4.10
CA ASN A 259 5.58 28.07 -5.41
C ASN A 259 4.63 27.64 -6.54
N PRO A 260 3.84 28.54 -7.13
CA PRO A 260 3.51 29.87 -6.61
C PRO A 260 2.71 29.80 -5.31
N ILE A 261 2.62 30.91 -4.58
CA ILE A 261 1.72 31.00 -3.41
C ILE A 261 0.29 30.86 -3.89
N GLU A 262 -0.41 29.86 -3.40
CA GLU A 262 -1.76 29.50 -3.88
C GLU A 262 -2.53 28.70 -2.84
N ASP A 263 -3.85 28.80 -2.90
CA ASP A 263 -4.76 28.04 -2.05
C ASP A 263 -4.86 26.58 -2.50
N ALA A 264 -5.10 25.67 -1.55
CA ALA A 264 -5.57 24.33 -1.82
C ALA A 264 -7.09 24.24 -1.64
N LEU A 265 -7.76 23.62 -2.59
CA LEU A 265 -9.14 23.19 -2.44
C LEU A 265 -9.17 21.74 -1.95
N ILE A 266 -9.95 21.48 -0.91
CA ILE A 266 -10.17 20.13 -0.40
C ILE A 266 -11.44 19.60 -1.05
N TYR A 267 -11.30 18.52 -1.80
CA TYR A 267 -12.40 17.79 -2.39
C TYR A 267 -12.69 16.52 -1.59
N THR A 268 -13.95 16.18 -1.45
CA THR A 268 -14.40 14.97 -0.77
C THR A 268 -15.44 14.23 -1.61
N LEU A 269 -15.26 12.91 -1.72
CA LEU A 269 -16.25 11.98 -2.22
C LEU A 269 -16.81 11.16 -1.04
N GLN A 270 -18.09 11.28 -0.77
CA GLN A 270 -18.81 10.52 0.26
C GLN A 270 -19.67 9.43 -0.39
N LYS A 271 -19.99 8.37 0.36
CA LYS A 271 -20.81 7.23 -0.11
C LYS A 271 -20.16 6.49 -1.28
N LEU A 272 -19.06 5.82 -0.98
CA LEU A 272 -18.30 5.02 -1.94
C LEU A 272 -19.08 3.82 -2.51
#